data_582f5cc351f8b27c70f064c4902f0e1d
#
_entry.id   582f5cc351f8b27c70f064c4902f0e1d
#
_cell.length_a   1.000
_cell.length_b   1.000
_cell.length_c   1.000
_cell.angle_alpha   90.00
_cell.angle_beta   90.00
_cell.angle_gamma   90.00
#
_symmetry.space_group_name_H-M   'P 1'
#
loop_
_entity.id
_entity.type
_entity.pdbx_description
1 polymer ?
#
loop_
_entity_poly.entity_id
_entity_poly.type
_entity_poly.pdbx_seq_one_letter_code
_entity_poly.pdbx_strand_id
1 'polypeptide(L)'
;MAHDNEAIVRNAYHTAEGNVLDIPGWIGSFTEDGVFNNVPGEESYRGEHLKDVVINFAKMFPDVHRELYRVNVIGDVLAIELAIQGTFRGPMETPVGAIQPTGAKVNIPCADFFYMRDGKIERFDCYPAVNIMLRQMGAPPDFASAVKRSTQR
;
A
#
# COMPACT_ATOMS: atom_id res chain seq x y z
N MET A 1 7.26 -1.64 -29.76
CA MET A 1 7.59 -0.36 -29.15
C MET A 1 7.75 -0.49 -27.66
N ALA A 2 8.73 0.21 -27.12
CA ALA A 2 8.90 0.27 -25.67
C ALA A 2 7.74 1.05 -25.04
N HIS A 3 7.25 0.59 -23.90
CA HIS A 3 6.22 1.27 -23.12
C HIS A 3 6.89 2.26 -22.15
N ASP A 4 6.21 3.36 -21.86
CA ASP A 4 6.63 4.27 -20.80
C ASP A 4 6.13 3.73 -19.46
N ASN A 5 6.90 2.83 -18.89
CA ASN A 5 6.54 2.16 -17.64
C ASN A 5 6.42 3.13 -16.47
N GLU A 6 7.25 4.17 -16.44
CA GLU A 6 7.14 5.18 -15.38
C GLU A 6 5.80 5.90 -15.43
N ALA A 7 5.36 6.34 -16.62
CA ALA A 7 4.05 7.00 -16.77
C ALA A 7 2.91 6.06 -16.40
N ILE A 8 3.01 4.79 -16.77
CA ILE A 8 1.99 3.77 -16.45
C ILE A 8 1.88 3.59 -14.94
N VAL A 9 3.01 3.48 -14.25
CA VAL A 9 3.04 3.29 -12.79
C VAL A 9 2.54 4.55 -12.06
N ARG A 10 2.95 5.74 -12.51
CA ARG A 10 2.43 6.99 -11.94
C ARG A 10 0.92 7.10 -12.11
N ASN A 11 0.39 6.67 -13.24
CA ASN A 11 -1.05 6.63 -13.45
C ASN A 11 -1.75 5.61 -12.54
N ALA A 12 -1.13 4.45 -12.30
CA ALA A 12 -1.67 3.46 -11.37
C ALA A 12 -1.79 4.06 -9.96
N TYR A 13 -0.78 4.77 -9.48
CA TYR A 13 -0.86 5.48 -8.20
C TYR A 13 -1.99 6.51 -8.21
N HIS A 14 -2.15 7.24 -9.30
CA HIS A 14 -3.22 8.24 -9.42
C HIS A 14 -4.60 7.61 -9.28
N THR A 15 -4.85 6.46 -9.91
CA THR A 15 -6.13 5.75 -9.81
C THR A 15 -6.45 5.33 -8.37
N ALA A 16 -5.42 5.12 -7.57
CA ALA A 16 -5.53 4.65 -6.19
C ALA A 16 -5.63 5.79 -5.16
N GLU A 17 -5.49 7.05 -5.58
CA GLU A 17 -5.62 8.19 -4.67
C GLU A 17 -7.03 8.27 -4.08
N GLY A 18 -7.13 8.67 -2.80
CA GLY A 18 -8.40 8.67 -2.09
C GLY A 18 -9.49 9.49 -2.73
N ASN A 19 -9.13 10.63 -3.34
CA ASN A 19 -10.07 11.53 -4.02
C ASN A 19 -10.36 11.14 -5.48
N VAL A 20 -9.72 10.10 -5.98
CA VAL A 20 -9.92 9.58 -7.35
C VAL A 20 -10.61 8.22 -7.28
N LEU A 21 -9.96 7.26 -6.67
CA LEU A 21 -10.42 5.88 -6.45
C LEU A 21 -11.08 5.27 -7.70
N ASP A 22 -10.32 5.30 -8.80
CA ASP A 22 -10.73 4.72 -10.08
C ASP A 22 -10.43 3.21 -10.08
N ILE A 23 -11.38 2.41 -9.63
CA ILE A 23 -11.21 0.95 -9.51
C ILE A 23 -10.96 0.28 -10.86
N PRO A 24 -11.74 0.55 -11.92
CA PRO A 24 -11.46 -0.04 -13.23
C PRO A 24 -10.06 0.33 -13.75
N GLY A 25 -9.64 1.57 -13.58
CA GLY A 25 -8.30 2.03 -13.99
C GLY A 25 -7.19 1.36 -13.19
N TRP A 26 -7.38 1.17 -11.89
CA TRP A 26 -6.44 0.44 -11.03
C TRP A 26 -6.28 -1.01 -11.50
N ILE A 27 -7.38 -1.76 -11.61
CA ILE A 27 -7.34 -3.15 -12.07
C ILE A 27 -6.77 -3.24 -13.49
N GLY A 28 -7.15 -2.32 -14.37
CA GLY A 28 -6.69 -2.27 -15.75
C GLY A 28 -5.19 -1.97 -15.91
N SER A 29 -4.53 -1.49 -14.87
CA SER A 29 -3.08 -1.27 -14.86
C SER A 29 -2.29 -2.57 -14.74
N PHE A 30 -2.92 -3.66 -14.33
CA PHE A 30 -2.29 -4.96 -14.12
C PHE A 30 -2.52 -5.89 -15.32
N THR A 31 -1.62 -6.85 -15.50
CA THR A 31 -1.86 -7.97 -16.40
C THR A 31 -3.01 -8.82 -15.87
N GLU A 32 -3.60 -9.65 -16.72
CA GLU A 32 -4.71 -10.53 -16.33
C GLU A 32 -4.36 -11.41 -15.12
N ASP A 33 -3.12 -11.88 -15.06
CA ASP A 33 -2.60 -12.70 -13.96
C ASP A 33 -1.76 -11.89 -12.95
N GLY A 34 -1.84 -10.57 -13.01
CA GLY A 34 -1.05 -9.67 -12.17
C GLY A 34 -1.37 -9.81 -10.69
N VAL A 35 -0.35 -9.58 -9.86
CA VAL A 35 -0.45 -9.73 -8.41
C VAL A 35 0.04 -8.49 -7.69
N PHE A 36 -0.69 -8.10 -6.64
CA PHE A 36 -0.24 -7.14 -5.64
C PHE A 36 0.09 -7.90 -4.36
N ASN A 37 1.29 -7.73 -3.85
CA ASN A 37 1.73 -8.30 -2.59
C ASN A 37 1.91 -7.21 -1.53
N ASN A 38 1.16 -7.30 -0.45
CA ASN A 38 1.46 -6.56 0.78
C ASN A 38 2.44 -7.41 1.57
N VAL A 39 3.73 -7.16 1.39
CA VAL A 39 4.77 -8.07 1.90
C VAL A 39 4.80 -8.14 3.43
N PRO A 40 4.76 -7.03 4.18
CA PRO A 40 4.75 -7.12 5.65
C PRO A 40 3.49 -7.79 6.21
N GLY A 41 2.37 -7.73 5.51
CA GLY A 41 1.12 -8.37 5.90
C GLY A 41 0.98 -9.80 5.43
N GLU A 42 1.94 -10.28 4.61
CA GLU A 42 1.89 -11.61 4.00
C GLU A 42 0.60 -11.87 3.22
N GLU A 43 0.13 -10.85 2.49
CA GLU A 43 -1.11 -10.89 1.74
C GLU A 43 -0.86 -10.71 0.24
N SER A 44 -1.59 -11.46 -0.58
CA SER A 44 -1.54 -11.35 -2.05
C SER A 44 -2.94 -11.16 -2.61
N TYR A 45 -3.04 -10.29 -3.62
CA TYR A 45 -4.30 -9.91 -4.25
C TYR A 45 -4.19 -10.08 -5.76
N ARG A 46 -5.18 -10.70 -6.39
CA ARG A 46 -5.23 -10.97 -7.83
C ARG A 46 -6.63 -10.73 -8.38
N GLY A 47 -6.71 -10.42 -9.68
CA GLY A 47 -7.99 -10.29 -10.39
C GLY A 47 -8.89 -9.25 -9.76
N GLU A 48 -10.13 -9.60 -9.49
CA GLU A 48 -11.10 -8.70 -8.86
C GLU A 48 -10.70 -8.26 -7.45
N HIS A 49 -9.89 -9.07 -6.75
CA HIS A 49 -9.43 -8.75 -5.40
C HIS A 49 -8.38 -7.64 -5.37
N LEU A 50 -7.81 -7.26 -6.53
CA LEU A 50 -6.95 -6.08 -6.62
C LEU A 50 -7.65 -4.80 -6.13
N LYS A 51 -8.98 -4.73 -6.28
CA LYS A 51 -9.76 -3.59 -5.78
C LYS A 51 -9.70 -3.47 -4.26
N ASP A 52 -9.59 -4.60 -3.54
CA ASP A 52 -9.63 -4.61 -2.08
C ASP A 52 -8.44 -3.85 -1.49
N VAL A 53 -7.29 -3.86 -2.16
CA VAL A 53 -6.10 -3.12 -1.75
C VAL A 53 -6.41 -1.63 -1.60
N VAL A 54 -6.97 -1.03 -2.65
CA VAL A 54 -7.22 0.43 -2.69
C VAL A 54 -8.46 0.81 -1.90
N ILE A 55 -9.50 -0.02 -1.92
CA ILE A 55 -10.74 0.21 -1.16
C ILE A 55 -10.45 0.17 0.33
N ASN A 56 -9.75 -0.85 0.82
CA ASN A 56 -9.46 -1.00 2.24
C ASN A 56 -8.58 0.13 2.77
N PHE A 57 -7.61 0.56 1.98
CA PHE A 57 -6.74 1.66 2.37
C PHE A 57 -7.51 2.99 2.42
N ALA A 58 -8.39 3.23 1.44
CA ALA A 58 -9.22 4.43 1.39
C ALA A 58 -10.28 4.46 2.50
N LYS A 59 -10.69 3.31 3.04
CA LYS A 59 -11.58 3.28 4.21
C LYS A 59 -10.89 3.81 5.46
N MET A 60 -9.63 3.46 5.66
CA MET A 60 -8.84 3.96 6.79
C MET A 60 -8.42 5.41 6.58
N PHE A 61 -7.99 5.74 5.37
CA PHE A 61 -7.47 7.04 4.99
C PHE A 61 -8.20 7.55 3.75
N PRO A 62 -9.38 8.18 3.89
CA PRO A 62 -10.17 8.63 2.73
C PRO A 62 -9.46 9.63 1.83
N ASP A 63 -8.49 10.36 2.38
CA ASP A 63 -7.65 11.32 1.68
C ASP A 63 -6.28 10.76 1.30
N VAL A 64 -6.14 9.44 1.21
CA VAL A 64 -4.85 8.80 0.94
C VAL A 64 -4.18 9.36 -0.31
N HIS A 65 -2.90 9.72 -0.16
CA HIS A 65 -2.02 10.23 -1.22
C HIS A 65 -0.67 9.52 -1.12
N ARG A 66 -0.10 9.18 -2.26
CA ARG A 66 1.25 8.60 -2.33
C ARG A 66 2.19 9.64 -2.92
N GLU A 67 3.08 10.15 -2.08
CA GLU A 67 4.11 11.08 -2.48
C GLU A 67 5.35 10.32 -2.92
N LEU A 68 5.66 10.34 -4.22
CA LEU A 68 6.78 9.61 -4.79
C LEU A 68 8.04 10.45 -4.70
N TYR A 69 9.02 10.00 -3.92
CA TYR A 69 10.28 10.73 -3.73
C TYR A 69 11.32 10.36 -4.78
N ARG A 70 11.44 9.07 -5.11
CA ARG A 70 12.40 8.56 -6.08
C ARG A 70 11.76 7.46 -6.89
N VAL A 71 11.86 7.58 -8.21
CA VAL A 71 11.43 6.55 -9.15
C VAL A 71 12.66 6.09 -9.93
N ASN A 72 13.08 4.86 -9.70
CA ASN A 72 14.20 4.25 -10.38
C ASN A 72 13.67 3.25 -11.39
N VAL A 73 14.06 3.40 -12.66
CA VAL A 73 13.64 2.51 -13.73
C VAL A 73 14.83 1.68 -14.19
N ILE A 74 14.72 0.37 -14.07
CA ILE A 74 15.77 -0.59 -14.43
C ILE A 74 15.14 -1.61 -15.39
N GLY A 75 15.15 -1.32 -16.69
CA GLY A 75 14.46 -2.15 -17.66
C GLY A 75 12.96 -2.21 -17.37
N ASP A 76 12.43 -3.40 -17.17
CA ASP A 76 11.02 -3.61 -16.86
C ASP A 76 10.74 -3.64 -15.34
N VAL A 77 11.68 -3.17 -14.53
CA VAL A 77 11.53 -3.09 -13.07
C VAL A 77 11.57 -1.63 -12.64
N LEU A 78 10.63 -1.23 -11.80
CA LEU A 78 10.67 0.07 -11.13
C LEU A 78 10.83 -0.13 -9.63
N ALA A 79 11.78 0.60 -9.04
CA ALA A 79 11.99 0.63 -7.59
C ALA A 79 11.69 2.05 -7.12
N ILE A 80 10.72 2.19 -6.22
CA ILE A 80 10.17 3.49 -5.83
C ILE A 80 10.24 3.67 -4.34
N GLU A 81 10.78 4.82 -3.92
CA GLU A 81 10.71 5.28 -2.54
C GLU A 81 9.62 6.34 -2.43
N LEU A 82 8.70 6.16 -1.50
CA LEU A 82 7.55 7.04 -1.35
C LEU A 82 7.12 7.15 0.10
N ALA A 83 6.20 8.07 0.35
CA ALA A 83 5.42 8.10 1.58
C ALA A 83 3.95 7.91 1.24
N ILE A 84 3.25 7.16 2.08
CA ILE A 84 1.79 7.07 2.05
C ILE A 84 1.27 8.05 3.08
N GLN A 85 0.49 9.02 2.65
CA GLN A 85 -0.01 10.11 3.48
C GLN A 85 -1.52 10.05 3.55
N GLY A 86 -2.08 10.49 4.66
CA GLY A 86 -3.52 10.55 4.84
C GLY A 86 -3.91 10.88 6.27
N THR A 87 -5.21 10.89 6.52
CA THR A 87 -5.79 11.14 7.84
C THR A 87 -6.56 9.90 8.27
N PHE A 88 -6.24 9.38 9.45
CA PHE A 88 -6.86 8.18 10.00
C PHE A 88 -8.28 8.48 10.45
N ARG A 89 -9.26 8.17 9.59
CA ARG A 89 -10.68 8.49 9.80
C ARG A 89 -11.60 7.27 9.81
N GLY A 90 -11.13 6.12 9.35
CA GLY A 90 -11.90 4.87 9.36
C GLY A 90 -11.19 3.80 10.18
N PRO A 91 -11.91 2.88 10.82
CA PRO A 91 -11.29 1.87 11.66
C PRO A 91 -10.39 0.92 10.88
N MET A 92 -9.29 0.50 11.51
CA MET A 92 -8.43 -0.56 10.98
C MET A 92 -8.83 -1.88 11.62
N GLU A 93 -9.31 -2.80 10.79
CA GLU A 93 -9.70 -4.13 11.25
C GLU A 93 -8.48 -4.98 11.57
N THR A 94 -8.53 -5.71 12.69
CA THR A 94 -7.50 -6.68 13.09
C THR A 94 -8.18 -7.99 13.51
N PRO A 95 -7.45 -9.10 13.62
CA PRO A 95 -8.04 -10.37 14.07
C PRO A 95 -8.66 -10.33 15.47
N VAL A 96 -8.31 -9.33 16.27
CA VAL A 96 -8.79 -9.22 17.67
C VAL A 96 -9.68 -7.99 17.90
N GLY A 97 -10.08 -7.32 16.83
CA GLY A 97 -10.94 -6.14 16.89
C GLY A 97 -10.43 -5.01 16.05
N ALA A 98 -11.14 -3.89 16.05
CA ALA A 98 -10.81 -2.73 15.24
C ALA A 98 -10.06 -1.67 16.05
N ILE A 99 -9.00 -1.11 15.45
CA ILE A 99 -8.37 0.11 15.98
C ILE A 99 -9.23 1.27 15.53
N GLN A 100 -9.78 2.02 16.48
CA GLN A 100 -10.67 3.15 16.19
C GLN A 100 -9.89 4.36 15.64
N PRO A 101 -10.49 5.11 14.70
CA PRO A 101 -9.82 6.25 14.11
C PRO A 101 -9.59 7.38 15.12
N THR A 102 -8.42 8.01 15.03
CA THR A 102 -8.00 9.08 15.94
C THR A 102 -7.99 10.45 15.28
N GLY A 103 -8.16 10.51 13.94
CA GLY A 103 -7.96 11.76 13.20
C GLY A 103 -6.49 12.10 12.99
N ALA A 104 -5.57 11.23 13.39
CA ALA A 104 -4.14 11.47 13.22
C ALA A 104 -3.75 11.52 11.76
N LYS A 105 -2.82 12.42 11.43
CA LYS A 105 -2.21 12.45 10.09
C LYS A 105 -1.04 11.48 10.06
N VAL A 106 -0.98 10.68 8.98
CA VAL A 106 0.09 9.71 8.78
C VAL A 106 0.97 10.13 7.61
N ASN A 107 2.25 9.75 7.71
CA ASN A 107 3.25 9.92 6.67
C ASN A 107 4.14 8.69 6.72
N ILE A 108 3.69 7.63 6.04
CA ILE A 108 4.23 6.27 6.20
C ILE A 108 5.32 6.03 5.17
N PRO A 109 6.58 5.82 5.59
CA PRO A 109 7.62 5.42 4.65
C PRO A 109 7.26 4.11 3.96
N CYS A 110 7.50 4.03 2.66
CA CYS A 110 7.17 2.86 1.87
C CYS A 110 8.18 2.68 0.74
N ALA A 111 8.45 1.43 0.38
CA ALA A 111 9.19 1.09 -0.83
C ALA A 111 8.34 0.14 -1.65
N ASP A 112 8.23 0.43 -2.95
CA ASP A 112 7.43 -0.36 -3.88
C ASP A 112 8.29 -0.83 -5.04
N PHE A 113 8.08 -2.08 -5.44
CA PHE A 113 8.74 -2.68 -6.60
C PHE A 113 7.68 -3.13 -7.59
N PHE A 114 7.84 -2.68 -8.84
CA PHE A 114 6.96 -3.04 -9.94
C PHE A 114 7.71 -3.86 -10.97
N TYR A 115 7.14 -4.96 -11.38
CA TYR A 115 7.65 -5.81 -12.46
C TYR A 115 6.65 -5.72 -13.60
N MET A 116 7.11 -5.15 -14.74
CA MET A 116 6.25 -4.82 -15.86
C MET A 116 6.34 -5.86 -16.98
N ARG A 117 5.23 -6.08 -17.65
CA ARG A 117 5.17 -6.89 -18.87
C ARG A 117 4.22 -6.23 -19.86
N ASP A 118 4.73 -5.92 -21.04
CA ASP A 118 3.95 -5.34 -22.15
C ASP A 118 3.12 -4.11 -21.72
N GLY A 119 3.72 -3.23 -20.92
CA GLY A 119 3.07 -1.99 -20.48
C GLY A 119 2.04 -2.17 -19.37
N LYS A 120 2.07 -3.31 -18.68
CA LYS A 120 1.17 -3.58 -17.55
C LYS A 120 1.95 -4.13 -16.37
N ILE A 121 1.38 -3.99 -15.18
CA ILE A 121 1.97 -4.48 -13.94
C ILE A 121 1.71 -5.98 -13.83
N GLU A 122 2.78 -6.77 -13.88
CA GLU A 122 2.72 -8.20 -13.66
C GLU A 122 2.80 -8.53 -12.17
N ARG A 123 3.61 -7.76 -11.43
CA ARG A 123 3.80 -7.92 -9.99
C ARG A 123 4.10 -6.57 -9.36
N PHE A 124 3.44 -6.31 -8.25
CA PHE A 124 3.65 -5.12 -7.43
C PHE A 124 3.92 -5.59 -6.00
N ASP A 125 5.15 -5.41 -5.52
CA ASP A 125 5.53 -5.72 -4.14
C ASP A 125 5.57 -4.44 -3.34
N CYS A 126 4.73 -4.35 -2.30
CA CYS A 126 4.59 -3.17 -1.46
C CYS A 126 5.18 -3.46 -0.07
N TYR A 127 6.08 -2.59 0.36
CA TYR A 127 6.78 -2.68 1.66
C TYR A 127 6.52 -1.43 2.50
N PRO A 128 5.30 -1.25 3.03
CA PRO A 128 5.04 -0.11 3.92
C PRO A 128 5.67 -0.35 5.29
N ALA A 129 6.17 0.72 5.91
CA ALA A 129 6.69 0.65 7.28
C ALA A 129 5.53 0.59 8.28
N VAL A 130 4.97 -0.59 8.47
CA VAL A 130 3.75 -0.81 9.28
C VAL A 130 3.92 -0.38 10.73
N ASN A 131 5.10 -0.61 11.32
CA ASN A 131 5.39 -0.19 12.69
C ASN A 131 5.32 1.33 12.86
N ILE A 132 5.79 2.09 11.87
CA ILE A 132 5.70 3.56 11.87
C ILE A 132 4.25 3.98 11.68
N MET A 133 3.54 3.34 10.77
CA MET A 133 2.10 3.58 10.54
C MET A 133 1.31 3.42 11.84
N LEU A 134 1.48 2.29 12.54
CA LEU A 134 0.77 2.02 13.79
C LEU A 134 1.10 3.06 14.85
N ARG A 135 2.36 3.47 14.99
CA ARG A 135 2.76 4.51 15.93
C ARG A 135 2.07 5.84 15.62
N GLN A 136 2.05 6.23 14.35
CA GLN A 136 1.41 7.49 13.92
C GLN A 136 -0.10 7.44 14.10
N MET A 137 -0.71 6.27 13.96
CA MET A 137 -2.14 6.06 14.21
C MET A 137 -2.49 6.07 15.70
N GLY A 138 -1.51 6.04 16.60
CA GLY A 138 -1.72 6.00 18.03
C GLY A 138 -1.75 4.58 18.62
N ALA A 139 -1.30 3.57 17.86
CA ALA A 139 -1.27 2.17 18.27
C ALA A 139 0.14 1.58 18.11
N PRO A 140 1.17 2.14 18.80
CA PRO A 140 2.55 1.70 18.59
C PRO A 140 2.78 0.25 19.02
N PRO A 141 3.75 -0.45 18.42
CA PRO A 141 4.21 -1.73 18.93
C PRO A 141 4.69 -1.57 20.37
N ASP A 142 4.36 -2.57 21.22
CA ASP A 142 4.62 -2.50 22.66
C ASP A 142 5.61 -3.60 23.08
N PHE A 143 6.86 -3.20 23.31
CA PHE A 143 7.90 -4.11 23.78
C PHE A 143 7.60 -4.66 25.17
N ALA A 144 7.00 -3.85 26.06
CA ALA A 144 6.68 -4.32 27.42
C ALA A 144 5.71 -5.50 27.37
N SER A 145 4.67 -5.43 26.55
CA SER A 145 3.75 -6.55 26.35
C SER A 145 4.43 -7.76 25.68
N ALA A 146 5.33 -7.52 24.73
CA ALA A 146 6.09 -8.59 24.10
C ALA A 146 7.01 -9.31 25.07
N VAL A 147 7.72 -8.57 25.90
CA VAL A 147 8.57 -9.13 26.98
C VAL A 147 7.73 -9.97 27.93
N LYS A 148 6.59 -9.41 28.38
CA LYS A 148 5.69 -10.12 29.29
C LYS A 148 5.21 -11.45 28.70
N ARG A 149 4.76 -11.45 27.42
CA ARG A 149 4.34 -12.70 26.76
C ARG A 149 5.46 -13.71 26.65
N SER A 150 6.69 -13.26 26.39
CA SER A 150 7.85 -14.15 26.24
C SER A 150 8.22 -14.86 27.54
N THR A 151 7.87 -14.29 28.69
CA THR A 151 8.17 -14.85 30.02
C THR A 151 7.04 -15.71 30.60
N GLN A 152 5.92 -15.83 29.91
CA GLN A 152 4.74 -16.60 30.31
C GLN A 152 4.72 -18.03 29.75
N ARG A 153 5.75 -18.47 29.10
CA ARG A 153 5.86 -19.81 28.50
C ARG A 153 6.20 -20.88 29.54
#